data_89ad45e53b37da02db22440e88f8f68a
#
_entry.id   89ad45e53b37da02db22440e88f8f68a
#
_cell.length_a   1.000
_cell.length_b   1.000
_cell.length_c   1.000
_cell.angle_alpha   90.00
_cell.angle_beta   90.00
_cell.angle_gamma   90.00
#
_symmetry.space_group_name_H-M   'P 1'
#
loop_
_entity.id
_entity.type
_entity.pdbx_description
1 polymer ?
#
loop_
_entity_poly.entity_id
_entity_poly.type
_entity_poly.pdbx_seq_one_letter_code
_entity_poly.pdbx_strand_id
1 'polypeptide(L)'
;MIRNTFTTNPLAKAVAIGLATFIPLQAMAQESEEESVERIEVTGSLGSLPGQDVEAVFGFGKSILETPRSASTISQEQLERFSVSDIDELVAFAPGTFTQSFFGVAGSLDVRGTPGETYFRGVKRLDNPGNYPTPIGASSRIDIVRGPASPIYGPAKIGGYLNFTPKSARASGGQYLEKNEGAFSYSLGSWDKSVITAELGGPTTFAGKEAGFYLYGEIENSGSYYDNSGTGQTILQASFNVDVTDNLRFEFGGMYHDYDGNQVAGWNRLTQDLIDNGTYTTGTAQPLDTNGDGSISHQEYGFPLRLAGAGFFYPDPTGFTADQSTPEMQLSDVSTATLKGNQVLVASDDLLTNIVETFYFDVIYYTDSGWEIKNQFFYESYENLNENAYGFSQFHDTWVVEDKIILATEYQTDSFLAQVQISPSLRYTDFKHGDDFTNEYFDRRDLTQPSSALDRRLLATRIDDDYTEYYTGDYLDLGVAVLTDLTWDTGLNIVLGVRY
;
A
#
# COMPACT_ATOMS: atom_id res chain seq x y z
N MET A 1 -28.61 -15.40 -1.07
CA MET A 1 -27.34 -16.04 -0.71
C MET A 1 -26.66 -16.45 -2.01
N ILE A 2 -25.97 -15.56 -2.64
CA ILE A 2 -25.06 -15.90 -3.76
C ILE A 2 -23.67 -15.86 -3.14
N ARG A 3 -23.07 -17.02 -2.93
CA ARG A 3 -21.66 -17.13 -2.58
C ARG A 3 -20.89 -16.70 -3.82
N ASN A 4 -20.26 -15.53 -3.76
CA ASN A 4 -19.19 -15.21 -4.68
C ASN A 4 -18.08 -16.25 -4.47
N THR A 5 -17.94 -17.17 -5.41
CA THR A 5 -16.82 -18.09 -5.44
C THR A 5 -15.64 -17.30 -5.99
N PHE A 6 -14.82 -16.79 -5.09
CA PHE A 6 -13.55 -16.19 -5.44
C PHE A 6 -12.74 -17.20 -6.28
N THR A 7 -12.52 -16.87 -7.54
CA THR A 7 -11.61 -17.63 -8.38
C THR A 7 -10.19 -17.12 -8.12
N THR A 8 -9.56 -17.66 -7.08
CA THR A 8 -8.14 -17.40 -6.85
C THR A 8 -7.31 -17.83 -8.05
N ASN A 9 -6.41 -16.97 -8.48
CA ASN A 9 -5.47 -17.23 -9.57
C ASN A 9 -4.77 -18.59 -9.36
N PRO A 10 -4.67 -19.46 -10.38
CA PRO A 10 -4.04 -20.76 -10.24
C PRO A 10 -2.59 -20.71 -9.74
N LEU A 11 -1.88 -19.60 -9.96
CA LEU A 11 -0.53 -19.40 -9.45
C LEU A 11 -0.51 -19.24 -7.92
N ALA A 12 -1.47 -18.50 -7.36
CA ALA A 12 -1.61 -18.32 -5.91
C ALA A 12 -1.92 -19.66 -5.22
N LYS A 13 -2.76 -20.51 -5.84
CA LYS A 13 -3.03 -21.86 -5.34
C LYS A 13 -1.79 -22.77 -5.39
N ALA A 14 -0.97 -22.67 -6.43
CA ALA A 14 0.24 -23.47 -6.57
C ALA A 14 1.31 -23.07 -5.54
N VAL A 15 1.44 -21.78 -5.23
CA VAL A 15 2.40 -21.29 -4.22
C VAL A 15 1.93 -21.62 -2.80
N ALA A 16 0.63 -21.52 -2.50
CA ALA A 16 0.07 -21.90 -1.19
C ALA A 16 0.22 -23.42 -0.94
N ILE A 17 0.05 -24.26 -1.98
CA ILE A 17 0.28 -25.71 -1.90
C ILE A 17 1.79 -26.00 -1.77
N GLY A 18 2.65 -25.23 -2.44
CA GLY A 18 4.11 -25.35 -2.34
C GLY A 18 4.63 -25.03 -0.92
N LEU A 19 4.09 -24.01 -0.27
CA LEU A 19 4.42 -23.68 1.13
C LEU A 19 3.99 -24.76 2.12
N ALA A 20 2.82 -25.38 1.90
CA ALA A 20 2.31 -26.44 2.76
C ALA A 20 3.07 -27.78 2.62
N THR A 21 3.78 -28.01 1.51
CA THR A 21 4.53 -29.25 1.26
C THR A 21 6.00 -29.22 1.70
N PHE A 22 6.53 -28.07 2.11
CA PHE A 22 7.91 -27.91 2.59
C PHE A 22 8.07 -27.99 4.12
N ILE A 23 7.06 -28.45 4.87
CA ILE A 23 7.25 -28.73 6.30
C ILE A 23 7.98 -30.07 6.39
N PRO A 24 9.27 -30.13 6.78
CA PRO A 24 9.93 -31.40 7.03
C PRO A 24 9.31 -32.03 8.29
N LEU A 25 8.70 -33.16 8.13
CA LEU A 25 8.18 -34.02 9.22
C LEU A 25 9.36 -34.66 10.01
N GLN A 26 10.20 -33.85 10.64
CA GLN A 26 11.29 -34.30 11.52
C GLN A 26 11.45 -33.44 12.76
N ALA A 27 10.40 -33.32 13.55
CA ALA A 27 10.51 -32.80 14.89
C ALA A 27 9.66 -33.65 15.86
N MET A 28 9.99 -34.93 15.95
CA MET A 28 9.57 -35.77 17.09
C MET A 28 10.74 -36.68 17.43
N ALA A 29 11.50 -36.30 18.44
CA ALA A 29 12.17 -37.09 19.45
C ALA A 29 13.49 -36.44 19.90
N GLN A 30 13.42 -35.78 21.04
CA GLN A 30 14.35 -36.16 22.13
C GLN A 30 14.02 -35.33 23.37
N GLU A 31 13.37 -35.99 24.34
CA GLU A 31 13.34 -35.53 25.71
C GLU A 31 14.75 -35.68 26.33
N SER A 32 15.24 -34.58 26.88
CA SER A 32 16.20 -34.63 27.99
C SER A 32 15.80 -33.54 28.98
N GLU A 33 15.36 -33.99 30.17
CA GLU A 33 15.15 -33.16 31.33
C GLU A 33 16.45 -32.50 31.75
N GLU A 34 16.56 -31.18 31.57
CA GLU A 34 17.38 -30.30 32.39
C GLU A 34 16.46 -29.19 32.90
N GLU A 35 16.45 -29.01 34.26
CA GLU A 35 15.76 -27.87 34.89
C GLU A 35 16.27 -26.57 34.30
N SER A 36 15.55 -26.07 33.30
CA SER A 36 15.80 -24.72 32.76
C SER A 36 15.12 -23.73 33.71
N VAL A 37 15.92 -22.97 34.42
CA VAL A 37 15.51 -21.66 34.96
C VAL A 37 14.92 -20.89 33.82
N GLU A 38 13.63 -20.58 33.88
CA GLU A 38 12.91 -19.80 32.90
C GLU A 38 13.56 -18.40 32.79
N ARG A 39 14.49 -18.26 31.87
CA ARG A 39 15.15 -17.00 31.59
C ARG A 39 14.22 -16.27 30.61
N ILE A 40 13.38 -15.38 31.14
CA ILE A 40 12.65 -14.44 30.28
C ILE A 40 13.69 -13.49 29.69
N GLU A 41 14.20 -13.83 28.54
CA GLU A 41 15.01 -12.93 27.73
C GLU A 41 14.03 -11.98 27.04
N VAL A 42 13.88 -10.77 27.58
CA VAL A 42 13.16 -9.69 26.89
C VAL A 42 14.09 -9.19 25.77
N THR A 43 14.11 -9.88 24.67
CA THR A 43 14.68 -9.39 23.42
C THR A 43 13.71 -8.36 22.85
N GLY A 44 13.76 -7.13 23.34
CA GLY A 44 13.13 -6.01 22.67
C GLY A 44 13.76 -5.89 21.28
N SER A 45 12.95 -5.78 20.22
CA SER A 45 13.47 -5.50 18.87
C SER A 45 14.19 -4.17 18.91
N LEU A 46 15.50 -4.24 18.95
CA LEU A 46 16.38 -3.08 18.99
C LEU A 46 16.22 -2.19 17.72
N GLY A 47 15.60 -2.72 16.65
CA GLY A 47 15.40 -2.04 15.36
C GLY A 47 14.51 -0.80 15.37
N SER A 48 13.83 -0.52 16.48
CA SER A 48 13.00 0.68 16.65
C SER A 48 13.58 1.71 17.64
N LEU A 49 14.73 1.41 18.24
CA LEU A 49 15.35 2.35 19.20
C LEU A 49 16.01 3.52 18.46
N PRO A 50 15.86 4.77 18.99
CA PRO A 50 16.43 5.96 18.35
C PRO A 50 17.95 5.93 18.16
N GLY A 51 18.67 5.10 18.90
CA GLY A 51 20.13 4.92 18.80
C GLY A 51 20.57 3.88 17.77
N GLN A 52 19.65 3.24 17.05
CA GLN A 52 20.02 2.29 16.00
C GLN A 52 20.22 2.95 14.66
N ASP A 53 21.14 2.39 13.88
CA ASP A 53 21.42 2.86 12.53
C ASP A 53 20.25 2.62 11.59
N VAL A 54 19.84 3.66 10.88
CA VAL A 54 18.69 3.68 9.98
C VAL A 54 19.10 4.24 8.63
N GLU A 55 19.76 3.44 7.80
CA GLU A 55 20.20 3.83 6.46
C GLU A 55 19.02 4.33 5.60
N ALA A 56 17.87 3.67 5.70
CA ALA A 56 16.67 3.97 4.91
C ALA A 56 16.05 5.35 5.19
N VAL A 57 16.43 6.03 6.28
CA VAL A 57 15.90 7.37 6.60
C VAL A 57 16.57 8.46 5.79
N PHE A 58 17.87 8.32 5.51
CA PHE A 58 18.58 9.38 4.81
C PHE A 58 19.63 8.89 3.81
N GLY A 59 19.98 7.62 3.82
CA GLY A 59 20.98 7.02 2.94
C GLY A 59 22.31 6.75 3.58
N PHE A 60 22.56 7.21 4.81
CA PHE A 60 23.73 6.87 5.60
C PHE A 60 23.33 6.00 6.80
N GLY A 61 24.19 5.04 7.17
CA GLY A 61 24.03 4.19 8.34
C GLY A 61 24.25 4.96 9.64
N LYS A 62 23.38 5.92 9.93
CA LYS A 62 23.39 6.71 11.17
C LYS A 62 22.13 6.45 11.99
N SER A 63 22.24 6.64 13.29
CA SER A 63 21.07 6.60 14.17
C SER A 63 20.11 7.74 13.85
N ILE A 64 18.83 7.57 14.20
CA ILE A 64 17.83 8.66 14.06
C ILE A 64 18.26 9.89 14.82
N LEU A 65 18.92 9.73 15.98
CA LEU A 65 19.40 10.84 16.81
C LEU A 65 20.48 11.68 16.13
N GLU A 66 21.26 11.09 15.22
CA GLU A 66 22.35 11.75 14.50
C GLU A 66 21.96 12.18 13.09
N THR A 67 20.75 11.82 12.66
CA THR A 67 20.26 12.15 11.33
C THR A 67 19.48 13.46 11.36
N PRO A 68 19.76 14.45 10.48
CA PRO A 68 19.06 15.74 10.47
C PRO A 68 17.65 15.62 9.86
N ARG A 69 16.89 14.64 10.32
CA ARG A 69 15.53 14.31 9.86
C ARG A 69 14.65 13.92 11.04
N SER A 70 13.38 14.25 10.94
CA SER A 70 12.37 13.75 11.86
C SER A 70 11.78 12.47 11.31
N ALA A 71 12.05 11.35 11.95
CA ALA A 71 11.54 10.05 11.55
C ALA A 71 10.92 9.29 12.74
N SER A 72 10.03 8.39 12.45
CA SER A 72 9.52 7.36 13.35
C SER A 72 9.78 6.01 12.70
N THR A 73 10.42 5.11 13.41
CA THR A 73 10.67 3.73 12.97
C THR A 73 9.76 2.81 13.75
N ILE A 74 9.02 1.98 13.05
CA ILE A 74 8.08 1.00 13.60
C ILE A 74 8.57 -0.39 13.21
N SER A 75 8.91 -1.20 14.20
CA SER A 75 9.39 -2.56 13.98
C SER A 75 8.26 -3.57 13.86
N GLN A 76 8.54 -4.74 13.28
CA GLN A 76 7.63 -5.88 13.27
C GLN A 76 7.08 -6.19 14.67
N GLU A 77 7.95 -6.23 15.70
CA GLU A 77 7.53 -6.48 17.09
C GLU A 77 6.50 -5.46 17.56
N GLN A 78 6.63 -4.19 17.20
CA GLN A 78 5.64 -3.16 17.55
C GLN A 78 4.33 -3.39 16.81
N LEU A 79 4.37 -3.72 15.51
CA LEU A 79 3.17 -4.05 14.74
C LEU A 79 2.42 -5.22 15.38
N GLU A 80 3.12 -6.28 15.73
CA GLU A 80 2.53 -7.47 16.37
C GLU A 80 2.02 -7.18 17.79
N ARG A 81 2.82 -6.50 18.63
CA ARG A 81 2.47 -6.20 20.02
C ARG A 81 1.22 -5.34 20.16
N PHE A 82 1.04 -4.41 19.23
CA PHE A 82 -0.11 -3.51 19.23
C PHE A 82 -1.20 -3.94 18.26
N SER A 83 -1.04 -5.12 17.62
CA SER A 83 -2.00 -5.68 16.65
C SER A 83 -2.33 -4.72 15.52
N VAL A 84 -1.32 -3.99 15.02
CA VAL A 84 -1.46 -3.05 13.91
C VAL A 84 -1.61 -3.85 12.62
N SER A 85 -2.74 -3.71 11.96
CA SER A 85 -3.09 -4.46 10.75
C SER A 85 -3.37 -3.58 9.53
N ASP A 86 -3.50 -2.28 9.73
CA ASP A 86 -3.81 -1.31 8.69
C ASP A 86 -2.83 -0.13 8.72
N ILE A 87 -2.59 0.45 7.55
CA ILE A 87 -1.66 1.58 7.40
C ILE A 87 -2.14 2.82 8.18
N ASP A 88 -3.44 3.04 8.30
CA ASP A 88 -4.01 4.16 9.04
C ASP A 88 -3.73 4.08 10.54
N GLU A 89 -3.55 2.87 11.08
CA GLU A 89 -3.21 2.67 12.50
C GLU A 89 -1.78 3.12 12.83
N LEU A 90 -0.90 3.25 11.83
CA LEU A 90 0.47 3.76 11.99
C LEU A 90 0.50 5.21 12.48
N VAL A 91 -0.58 5.97 12.32
CA VAL A 91 -0.71 7.35 12.85
C VAL A 91 -0.43 7.40 14.35
N ALA A 92 -0.81 6.36 15.09
CA ALA A 92 -0.56 6.29 16.54
C ALA A 92 0.94 6.33 16.91
N PHE A 93 1.83 5.94 15.98
CA PHE A 93 3.28 5.85 16.20
C PHE A 93 4.08 7.00 15.57
N ALA A 94 3.43 7.82 14.74
CA ALA A 94 4.11 8.84 13.96
C ALA A 94 3.49 10.25 14.13
N PRO A 95 3.92 11.05 15.10
CA PRO A 95 3.41 12.40 15.28
C PRO A 95 3.53 13.24 14.01
N GLY A 96 2.47 13.99 13.67
CA GLY A 96 2.40 14.83 12.47
C GLY A 96 2.02 14.09 11.20
N THR A 97 1.43 12.89 11.36
CA THR A 97 0.76 12.15 10.32
C THR A 97 -0.75 12.12 10.55
N PHE A 98 -1.50 11.90 9.49
CA PHE A 98 -2.95 11.70 9.49
C PHE A 98 -3.30 10.57 8.55
N THR A 99 -4.48 9.99 8.75
CA THR A 99 -5.02 8.98 7.83
C THR A 99 -5.28 9.60 6.46
N GLN A 100 -4.90 8.89 5.40
CA GLN A 100 -5.20 9.23 4.02
C GLN A 100 -6.08 8.13 3.44
N SER A 101 -7.37 8.21 3.75
CA SER A 101 -8.33 7.20 3.32
C SER A 101 -9.27 7.78 2.28
N PHE A 102 -9.42 7.10 1.14
CA PHE A 102 -10.44 7.37 0.16
C PHE A 102 -11.58 6.35 0.36
N PHE A 103 -12.70 6.82 0.91
CA PHE A 103 -13.88 5.99 1.17
C PHE A 103 -13.55 4.67 1.92
N GLY A 104 -12.64 4.74 2.89
CA GLY A 104 -12.22 3.61 3.72
C GLY A 104 -11.02 2.82 3.20
N VAL A 105 -10.40 3.21 2.09
CA VAL A 105 -9.19 2.58 1.55
C VAL A 105 -8.00 3.52 1.67
N ALA A 106 -6.96 3.10 2.38
CA ALA A 106 -5.77 3.89 2.64
C ALA A 106 -4.53 3.31 1.94
N GLY A 107 -3.93 4.08 1.01
CA GLY A 107 -2.68 3.69 0.35
C GLY A 107 -1.42 4.23 1.00
N SER A 108 -1.54 5.30 1.79
CA SER A 108 -0.44 5.97 2.47
C SER A 108 -0.99 6.74 3.67
N LEU A 109 -0.15 7.57 4.30
CA LEU A 109 -0.55 8.55 5.29
C LEU A 109 -0.30 9.96 4.77
N ASP A 110 -1.11 10.92 5.19
CA ASP A 110 -0.74 12.32 5.09
C ASP A 110 0.39 12.63 6.07
N VAL A 111 1.46 13.22 5.57
CA VAL A 111 2.61 13.63 6.37
C VAL A 111 2.73 15.13 6.31
N ARG A 112 2.63 15.82 7.46
CA ARG A 112 2.63 17.29 7.55
C ARG A 112 1.60 17.96 6.63
N GLY A 113 0.42 17.34 6.48
CA GLY A 113 -0.70 17.89 5.73
C GLY A 113 -0.59 17.73 4.21
N THR A 114 0.27 16.85 3.71
CA THR A 114 0.36 16.47 2.30
C THR A 114 0.41 14.96 2.16
N PRO A 115 -0.14 14.37 1.08
CA PRO A 115 -0.04 12.95 0.83
C PRO A 115 1.41 12.46 0.85
N GLY A 116 1.69 11.48 1.71
CA GLY A 116 2.99 10.82 1.78
C GLY A 116 3.21 9.90 0.59
N GLU A 117 4.46 9.74 0.20
CA GLU A 117 4.85 8.75 -0.80
C GLU A 117 5.19 7.43 -0.13
N THR A 118 5.08 6.35 -0.88
CA THR A 118 5.50 5.02 -0.43
C THR A 118 6.79 4.59 -1.14
N TYR A 119 7.71 4.05 -0.36
CA TYR A 119 8.99 3.52 -0.81
C TYR A 119 9.13 2.07 -0.37
N PHE A 120 9.84 1.30 -1.13
CA PHE A 120 10.22 -0.07 -0.80
C PHE A 120 11.74 -0.19 -0.93
N ARG A 121 12.44 -0.49 0.19
CA ARG A 121 13.90 -0.55 0.24
C ARG A 121 14.60 0.71 -0.31
N GLY A 122 14.03 1.90 -0.09
CA GLY A 122 14.58 3.17 -0.61
C GLY A 122 14.33 3.42 -2.09
N VAL A 123 13.49 2.63 -2.75
CA VAL A 123 13.02 2.87 -4.10
C VAL A 123 11.58 3.32 -4.05
N LYS A 124 11.24 4.40 -4.76
CA LYS A 124 9.89 4.93 -4.83
C LYS A 124 8.97 3.92 -5.53
N ARG A 125 7.86 3.58 -4.88
CA ARG A 125 6.80 2.75 -5.48
C ARG A 125 5.99 3.52 -6.52
N LEU A 126 5.14 2.82 -7.25
CA LEU A 126 4.11 3.45 -8.06
C LEU A 126 3.19 4.29 -7.19
N ASP A 127 2.71 5.40 -7.73
CA ASP A 127 1.80 6.28 -6.99
C ASP A 127 0.48 5.55 -6.71
N ASN A 128 0.01 5.66 -5.48
CA ASN A 128 -1.22 5.02 -5.04
C ASN A 128 -2.25 6.11 -4.69
N PRO A 129 -3.22 6.36 -5.55
CA PRO A 129 -4.20 7.42 -5.35
C PRO A 129 -5.29 7.07 -4.30
N GLY A 130 -5.09 6.03 -3.46
CA GLY A 130 -6.04 5.65 -2.42
C GLY A 130 -7.02 4.55 -2.83
N ASN A 131 -6.72 3.82 -3.89
CA ASN A 131 -7.51 2.65 -4.33
C ASN A 131 -6.85 1.31 -3.99
N TYR A 132 -5.70 1.35 -3.35
CA TYR A 132 -4.91 0.18 -3.01
C TYR A 132 -4.44 0.27 -1.56
N PRO A 133 -4.85 -0.63 -0.68
CA PRO A 133 -4.35 -0.68 0.69
C PRO A 133 -2.92 -1.22 0.68
N THR A 134 -1.95 -0.39 1.07
CA THR A 134 -0.56 -0.83 1.15
C THR A 134 -0.38 -1.83 2.28
N PRO A 135 0.05 -3.07 1.99
CA PRO A 135 0.20 -4.11 3.00
C PRO A 135 1.35 -3.79 3.95
N ILE A 136 1.13 -3.96 5.25
CA ILE A 136 2.14 -3.72 6.30
C ILE A 136 2.70 -5.00 6.90
N GLY A 137 1.93 -6.09 6.92
CA GLY A 137 2.28 -7.35 7.59
C GLY A 137 3.54 -8.03 7.02
N ALA A 138 3.86 -7.80 5.75
CA ALA A 138 5.04 -8.32 5.08
C ALA A 138 6.34 -7.55 5.41
N SER A 139 6.25 -6.49 6.24
CA SER A 139 7.38 -5.62 6.58
C SER A 139 8.03 -6.00 7.89
N SER A 140 9.35 -6.03 7.94
CA SER A 140 10.13 -6.12 9.18
C SER A 140 10.24 -4.77 9.89
N ARG A 141 10.16 -3.68 9.10
CA ARG A 141 10.26 -2.31 9.59
C ARG A 141 9.56 -1.36 8.62
N ILE A 142 8.93 -0.32 9.18
CA ILE A 142 8.35 0.79 8.45
C ILE A 142 8.93 2.08 9.00
N ASP A 143 9.59 2.88 8.16
CA ASP A 143 10.13 4.18 8.52
C ASP A 143 9.21 5.27 7.99
N ILE A 144 8.69 6.12 8.85
CA ILE A 144 7.87 7.27 8.49
C ILE A 144 8.71 8.54 8.66
N VAL A 145 9.14 9.09 7.53
CA VAL A 145 10.05 10.23 7.47
C VAL A 145 9.29 11.50 7.13
N ARG A 146 9.46 12.53 7.95
CA ARG A 146 8.83 13.84 7.81
C ARG A 146 9.77 14.81 7.10
N GLY A 147 9.45 15.12 5.86
CA GLY A 147 10.25 15.93 4.94
C GLY A 147 10.62 15.17 3.67
N PRO A 148 11.21 15.82 2.66
CA PRO A 148 11.52 15.21 1.39
C PRO A 148 12.51 14.05 1.54
N ALA A 149 12.41 13.06 0.66
CA ALA A 149 13.36 11.95 0.62
C ALA A 149 14.80 12.42 0.33
N SER A 150 15.76 11.55 0.62
CA SER A 150 17.17 11.79 0.25
C SER A 150 17.31 11.95 -1.26
N PRO A 151 18.20 12.80 -1.77
CA PRO A 151 18.47 12.94 -3.19
C PRO A 151 18.77 11.61 -3.90
N ILE A 152 19.37 10.65 -3.21
CA ILE A 152 19.67 9.31 -3.76
C ILE A 152 18.40 8.46 -4.00
N TYR A 153 17.26 8.81 -3.39
CA TYR A 153 15.99 8.09 -3.56
C TYR A 153 15.14 8.63 -4.71
N GLY A 154 15.59 9.70 -5.36
CA GLY A 154 14.91 10.30 -6.50
C GLY A 154 14.07 11.54 -6.13
N PRO A 155 13.31 12.06 -7.11
CA PRO A 155 12.38 13.16 -6.86
C PRO A 155 11.32 12.77 -5.84
N ALA A 156 11.03 13.65 -4.86
CA ALA A 156 10.13 13.35 -3.76
C ALA A 156 9.19 14.51 -3.43
N LYS A 157 8.02 14.18 -2.88
CA LYS A 157 7.10 15.15 -2.27
C LYS A 157 7.73 15.75 -1.01
N ILE A 158 7.32 16.98 -0.68
CA ILE A 158 7.93 17.77 0.41
C ILE A 158 7.46 17.38 1.80
N GLY A 159 6.27 16.77 1.94
CA GLY A 159 5.66 16.42 3.23
C GLY A 159 6.39 15.30 3.93
N GLY A 160 6.56 14.20 3.26
CA GLY A 160 7.23 13.02 3.78
C GLY A 160 6.93 11.74 3.01
N TYR A 161 7.42 10.64 3.54
CA TYR A 161 7.26 9.32 2.92
C TYR A 161 7.28 8.21 3.97
N LEU A 162 6.75 7.06 3.56
CA LEU A 162 6.82 5.81 4.28
C LEU A 162 7.75 4.86 3.51
N ASN A 163 8.75 4.29 4.17
CA ASN A 163 9.63 3.30 3.57
C ASN A 163 9.43 1.93 4.21
N PHE A 164 9.09 0.96 3.39
CA PHE A 164 8.82 -0.42 3.79
C PHE A 164 10.06 -1.28 3.57
N THR A 165 10.54 -1.90 4.63
CA THR A 165 11.63 -2.88 4.58
C THR A 165 11.01 -4.27 4.69
N PRO A 166 11.17 -5.16 3.70
CA PRO A 166 10.60 -6.50 3.74
C PRO A 166 11.21 -7.35 4.85
N LYS A 167 10.49 -8.36 5.29
CA LYS A 167 11.03 -9.39 6.19
C LYS A 167 12.19 -10.10 5.52
N SER A 168 13.27 -10.33 6.26
CA SER A 168 14.52 -10.92 5.76
C SER A 168 15.17 -11.78 6.85
N ALA A 169 15.86 -12.84 6.44
CA ALA A 169 16.69 -13.64 7.34
C ALA A 169 17.99 -12.93 7.74
N ARG A 170 18.31 -11.79 7.15
CA ARG A 170 19.46 -10.97 7.48
C ARG A 170 19.02 -9.77 8.31
N ALA A 171 19.52 -9.67 9.54
CA ALA A 171 19.26 -8.54 10.40
C ALA A 171 19.95 -7.26 9.89
N SER A 172 19.52 -6.09 10.37
CA SER A 172 20.12 -4.79 10.02
C SER A 172 21.63 -4.73 10.33
N GLY A 173 22.11 -5.52 11.31
CA GLY A 173 23.54 -5.67 11.61
C GLY A 173 24.33 -6.58 10.65
N GLY A 174 23.71 -7.06 9.59
CA GLY A 174 24.33 -7.88 8.56
C GLY A 174 24.50 -9.35 8.91
N GLN A 175 24.05 -9.80 10.08
CA GLN A 175 24.13 -11.20 10.50
C GLN A 175 22.85 -11.95 10.09
N TYR A 176 23.00 -13.22 9.72
CA TYR A 176 21.84 -14.09 9.51
C TYR A 176 21.21 -14.52 10.83
N LEU A 177 19.94 -14.90 10.77
CA LEU A 177 19.29 -15.61 11.87
C LEU A 177 20.12 -16.85 12.24
N GLU A 178 20.26 -17.13 13.53
CA GLU A 178 21.08 -18.27 14.00
C GLU A 178 20.45 -19.63 13.66
N LYS A 179 19.14 -19.67 13.52
CA LYS A 179 18.34 -20.87 13.23
C LYS A 179 17.11 -20.52 12.40
N ASN A 180 16.47 -21.54 11.85
CA ASN A 180 15.17 -21.36 11.22
C ASN A 180 14.12 -21.00 12.28
N GLU A 181 13.42 -19.90 12.02
CA GLU A 181 12.34 -19.37 12.86
C GLU A 181 11.10 -19.19 11.99
N GLY A 182 9.95 -19.40 12.58
CA GLY A 182 8.69 -19.22 11.88
C GLY A 182 7.55 -19.00 12.85
N ALA A 183 6.47 -18.41 12.34
CA ALA A 183 5.26 -18.17 13.07
C ALA A 183 4.05 -18.56 12.23
N PHE A 184 2.98 -18.93 12.90
CA PHE A 184 1.67 -19.12 12.31
C PHE A 184 0.66 -18.42 13.18
N SER A 185 -0.21 -17.61 12.58
CA SER A 185 -1.30 -16.98 13.32
C SER A 185 -2.64 -17.16 12.60
N TYR A 186 -3.69 -17.20 13.39
CA TYR A 186 -5.06 -17.18 12.92
C TYR A 186 -5.87 -16.22 13.76
N SER A 187 -6.35 -15.15 13.14
CA SER A 187 -7.15 -14.12 13.78
C SER A 187 -8.60 -14.22 13.36
N LEU A 188 -9.49 -14.23 14.33
CA LEU A 188 -10.94 -14.20 14.15
C LEU A 188 -11.51 -12.92 14.74
N GLY A 189 -12.51 -12.35 14.14
CA GLY A 189 -13.15 -11.13 14.63
C GLY A 189 -14.62 -11.03 14.28
N SER A 190 -15.21 -9.89 14.62
CA SER A 190 -16.57 -9.53 14.22
C SER A 190 -16.69 -9.46 12.70
N TRP A 191 -17.93 -9.61 12.21
CA TRP A 191 -18.26 -9.60 10.78
C TRP A 191 -17.48 -10.62 9.96
N ASP A 192 -17.34 -11.84 10.51
CA ASP A 192 -16.65 -12.96 9.86
C ASP A 192 -15.17 -12.70 9.53
N LYS A 193 -14.52 -11.77 10.28
CA LYS A 193 -13.08 -11.53 10.09
C LYS A 193 -12.30 -12.83 10.27
N SER A 194 -11.49 -13.17 9.26
CA SER A 194 -10.65 -14.35 9.23
C SER A 194 -9.34 -14.03 8.52
N VAL A 195 -8.25 -13.99 9.29
CA VAL A 195 -6.89 -13.72 8.76
C VAL A 195 -5.97 -14.84 9.17
N ILE A 196 -5.30 -15.44 8.21
CA ILE A 196 -4.28 -16.45 8.42
C ILE A 196 -2.94 -15.87 7.96
N THR A 197 -1.93 -15.93 8.84
CA THR A 197 -0.55 -15.63 8.45
C THR A 197 0.36 -16.81 8.71
N ALA A 198 1.35 -16.99 7.86
CA ALA A 198 2.40 -17.98 8.05
C ALA A 198 3.73 -17.40 7.58
N GLU A 199 4.77 -17.58 8.36
CA GLU A 199 6.11 -17.11 8.01
C GLU A 199 7.19 -18.12 8.41
N LEU A 200 8.26 -18.13 7.65
CA LEU A 200 9.42 -18.97 7.89
C LEU A 200 10.67 -18.29 7.33
N GLY A 201 11.68 -18.12 8.16
CA GLY A 201 12.97 -17.58 7.73
C GLY A 201 14.12 -18.27 8.43
N GLY A 202 15.31 -18.14 7.90
CA GLY A 202 16.50 -18.69 8.54
C GLY A 202 17.72 -18.79 7.65
N PRO A 203 18.82 -19.26 8.22
CA PRO A 203 20.05 -19.52 7.49
C PRO A 203 19.89 -20.74 6.57
N THR A 204 20.57 -20.68 5.44
CA THR A 204 20.65 -21.77 4.48
C THR A 204 21.97 -21.74 3.73
N THR A 205 22.16 -22.63 2.77
CA THR A 205 23.30 -22.59 1.84
C THR A 205 22.80 -22.63 0.41
N PHE A 206 23.31 -21.76 -0.41
CA PHE A 206 23.04 -21.75 -1.85
C PHE A 206 24.33 -21.94 -2.65
N ALA A 207 24.41 -22.99 -3.47
CA ALA A 207 25.62 -23.36 -4.22
C ALA A 207 26.89 -23.45 -3.34
N GLY A 208 26.76 -23.89 -2.09
CA GLY A 208 27.86 -24.01 -1.12
C GLY A 208 28.29 -22.68 -0.49
N LYS A 209 27.52 -21.63 -0.66
CA LYS A 209 27.74 -20.31 -0.05
C LYS A 209 26.75 -20.09 1.09
N GLU A 210 27.14 -19.28 2.06
CA GLU A 210 26.26 -18.85 3.14
C GLU A 210 25.10 -18.02 2.56
N ALA A 211 23.90 -18.32 2.99
CA ALA A 211 22.69 -17.71 2.49
C ALA A 211 21.60 -17.67 3.57
N GLY A 212 20.60 -16.82 3.36
CA GLY A 212 19.40 -16.77 4.16
C GLY A 212 18.16 -16.64 3.28
N PHE A 213 17.03 -17.08 3.82
CA PHE A 213 15.73 -16.94 3.18
C PHE A 213 14.69 -16.49 4.19
N TYR A 214 13.67 -15.79 3.72
CA TYR A 214 12.47 -15.49 4.48
C TYR A 214 11.25 -15.55 3.57
N LEU A 215 10.23 -16.25 4.02
CA LEU A 215 8.95 -16.44 3.33
C LEU A 215 7.85 -15.91 4.25
N TYR A 216 6.92 -15.15 3.71
CA TYR A 216 5.73 -14.67 4.38
C TYR A 216 4.51 -14.87 3.50
N GLY A 217 3.42 -15.33 4.11
CA GLY A 217 2.12 -15.46 3.46
C GLY A 217 1.01 -15.00 4.37
N GLU A 218 0.03 -14.28 3.80
CA GLU A 218 -1.19 -13.85 4.47
C GLU A 218 -2.38 -14.10 3.56
N ILE A 219 -3.47 -14.58 4.15
CA ILE A 219 -4.77 -14.72 3.49
C ILE A 219 -5.82 -14.14 4.42
N GLU A 220 -6.57 -13.16 3.93
CA GLU A 220 -7.70 -12.57 4.61
C GLU A 220 -9.00 -12.82 3.85
N ASN A 221 -10.06 -13.05 4.60
CA ASN A 221 -11.43 -13.05 4.12
C ASN A 221 -12.31 -12.53 5.26
N SER A 222 -12.70 -11.27 5.16
CA SER A 222 -13.39 -10.55 6.21
C SER A 222 -14.64 -9.87 5.65
N GLY A 223 -15.73 -9.94 6.38
CA GLY A 223 -16.88 -9.07 6.15
C GLY A 223 -16.67 -7.68 6.74
N SER A 224 -17.72 -6.87 6.72
CA SER A 224 -17.71 -5.51 7.26
C SER A 224 -18.98 -5.25 8.06
N TYR A 225 -18.95 -4.20 8.90
CA TYR A 225 -20.16 -3.64 9.48
C TYR A 225 -21.16 -3.17 8.40
N TYR A 226 -20.66 -2.67 7.29
CA TYR A 226 -21.47 -2.18 6.17
C TYR A 226 -21.94 -3.32 5.28
N ASP A 227 -23.20 -3.26 4.86
CA ASP A 227 -23.81 -4.24 3.95
C ASP A 227 -23.05 -4.21 2.60
N ASN A 228 -22.88 -5.38 1.99
CA ASN A 228 -22.19 -5.60 0.71
C ASN A 228 -20.69 -5.21 0.69
N SER A 229 -20.08 -4.96 1.83
CA SER A 229 -18.66 -4.62 1.92
C SER A 229 -17.87 -5.72 2.61
N GLY A 230 -16.61 -5.85 2.24
CA GLY A 230 -15.68 -6.83 2.81
C GLY A 230 -14.28 -6.65 2.28
N THR A 231 -13.38 -7.50 2.76
CA THR A 231 -11.97 -7.55 2.32
C THR A 231 -11.57 -8.98 2.05
N GLY A 232 -11.06 -9.22 0.85
CA GLY A 232 -10.35 -10.43 0.48
C GLY A 232 -8.93 -10.07 0.06
N GLN A 233 -7.90 -10.72 0.63
CA GLN A 233 -6.55 -10.48 0.16
C GLN A 233 -5.65 -11.69 0.29
N THR A 234 -4.65 -11.74 -0.57
CA THR A 234 -3.55 -12.69 -0.51
C THR A 234 -2.24 -11.94 -0.66
N ILE A 235 -1.36 -12.04 0.32
CA ILE A 235 -0.02 -11.48 0.29
C ILE A 235 0.98 -12.62 0.32
N LEU A 236 1.91 -12.64 -0.62
CA LEU A 236 3.03 -13.57 -0.64
C LEU A 236 4.32 -12.77 -0.79
N GLN A 237 5.28 -12.99 0.09
CA GLN A 237 6.59 -12.35 0.02
C GLN A 237 7.68 -13.39 0.18
N ALA A 238 8.75 -13.24 -0.59
CA ALA A 238 9.98 -13.99 -0.43
C ALA A 238 11.19 -13.06 -0.49
N SER A 239 12.17 -13.31 0.37
CA SER A 239 13.45 -12.58 0.41
C SER A 239 14.60 -13.58 0.52
N PHE A 240 15.67 -13.34 -0.22
CA PHE A 240 16.87 -14.17 -0.23
C PHE A 240 18.11 -13.29 -0.14
N ASN A 241 19.10 -13.77 0.60
CA ASN A 241 20.42 -13.14 0.72
C ASN A 241 21.47 -14.22 0.49
N VAL A 242 22.52 -13.93 -0.27
CA VAL A 242 23.60 -14.88 -0.57
C VAL A 242 24.95 -14.18 -0.50
N ASP A 243 25.83 -14.61 0.39
CA ASP A 243 27.22 -14.14 0.46
C ASP A 243 28.06 -14.96 -0.53
N VAL A 244 28.21 -14.40 -1.76
CA VAL A 244 28.91 -15.08 -2.88
C VAL A 244 30.41 -15.17 -2.59
N THR A 245 30.98 -14.10 -2.04
CA THR A 245 32.34 -14.02 -1.49
C THR A 245 32.32 -13.12 -0.26
N ASP A 246 33.42 -13.02 0.45
CA ASP A 246 33.57 -12.10 1.60
C ASP A 246 33.23 -10.63 1.22
N ASN A 247 33.37 -10.28 -0.07
CA ASN A 247 33.22 -8.93 -0.58
C ASN A 247 31.98 -8.76 -1.51
N LEU A 248 31.31 -9.85 -1.88
CA LEU A 248 30.19 -9.81 -2.84
C LEU A 248 28.97 -10.49 -2.27
N ARG A 249 27.87 -9.75 -2.19
CA ARG A 249 26.56 -10.21 -1.71
C ARG A 249 25.45 -9.92 -2.72
N PHE A 250 24.51 -10.84 -2.82
CA PHE A 250 23.25 -10.65 -3.54
C PHE A 250 22.08 -10.63 -2.54
N GLU A 251 21.17 -9.68 -2.74
CA GLU A 251 19.90 -9.61 -2.03
C GLU A 251 18.79 -9.51 -3.06
N PHE A 252 17.85 -10.44 -3.03
CA PHE A 252 16.75 -10.44 -4.00
C PHE A 252 15.47 -10.99 -3.40
N GLY A 253 14.37 -10.66 -4.04
CA GLY A 253 13.06 -11.11 -3.59
C GLY A 253 11.93 -10.37 -4.27
N GLY A 254 10.74 -10.54 -3.73
CA GLY A 254 9.57 -9.89 -4.25
C GLY A 254 8.35 -10.10 -3.38
N MET A 255 7.27 -9.43 -3.79
CA MET A 255 5.97 -9.51 -3.15
C MET A 255 4.89 -9.59 -4.24
N TYR A 256 3.92 -10.46 -4.03
CA TYR A 256 2.66 -10.51 -4.75
C TYR A 256 1.55 -10.14 -3.79
N HIS A 257 0.68 -9.22 -4.18
CA HIS A 257 -0.50 -8.84 -3.43
C HIS A 257 -1.70 -8.81 -4.36
N ASP A 258 -2.70 -9.63 -4.05
CA ASP A 258 -4.00 -9.68 -4.69
C ASP A 258 -5.04 -9.23 -3.65
N TYR A 259 -5.76 -8.17 -3.95
CA TYR A 259 -6.72 -7.52 -3.06
C TYR A 259 -8.07 -7.34 -3.76
N ASP A 260 -9.13 -7.67 -3.04
CA ASP A 260 -10.53 -7.46 -3.42
C ASP A 260 -11.28 -6.85 -2.23
N GLY A 261 -11.90 -5.71 -2.45
CA GLY A 261 -12.62 -4.99 -1.42
C GLY A 261 -13.63 -4.01 -1.98
N ASN A 262 -13.99 -3.02 -1.18
CA ASN A 262 -14.97 -2.01 -1.55
C ASN A 262 -14.59 -0.64 -0.98
N GLN A 263 -14.93 0.41 -1.71
CA GLN A 263 -15.01 1.75 -1.17
C GLN A 263 -16.41 2.02 -0.61
N VAL A 264 -16.50 2.67 0.54
CA VAL A 264 -17.74 2.94 1.24
C VAL A 264 -18.06 4.43 1.22
N ALA A 265 -19.02 4.84 0.39
CA ALA A 265 -19.36 6.26 0.22
C ALA A 265 -20.31 6.84 1.28
N GLY A 266 -20.79 6.01 2.20
CA GLY A 266 -21.69 6.45 3.26
C GLY A 266 -23.15 6.63 2.80
N TRP A 267 -23.84 7.64 3.34
CA TRP A 267 -25.26 7.91 3.06
C TRP A 267 -25.44 9.01 2.02
N ASN A 268 -26.49 8.88 1.23
CA ASN A 268 -26.99 9.93 0.35
C ASN A 268 -28.30 10.55 0.90
N ARG A 269 -28.90 11.50 0.18
CA ARG A 269 -30.16 12.18 0.52
C ARG A 269 -30.15 12.67 1.97
N LEU A 270 -29.05 13.31 2.37
CA LEU A 270 -28.82 13.74 3.75
C LEU A 270 -29.83 14.80 4.18
N THR A 271 -30.57 14.52 5.25
CA THR A 271 -31.46 15.45 5.94
C THR A 271 -31.14 15.45 7.43
N GLN A 272 -31.56 16.49 8.14
CA GLN A 272 -31.41 16.50 9.60
C GLN A 272 -32.23 15.37 10.25
N ASP A 273 -33.36 15.00 9.68
CA ASP A 273 -34.15 13.90 10.20
C ASP A 273 -33.51 12.52 9.98
N LEU A 274 -32.76 12.36 8.88
CA LEU A 274 -31.92 11.16 8.69
C LEU A 274 -30.86 11.06 9.77
N ILE A 275 -30.19 12.16 10.08
CA ILE A 275 -29.09 12.20 11.07
C ILE A 275 -29.64 11.95 12.48
N ASP A 276 -30.75 12.59 12.85
CA ASP A 276 -31.28 12.56 14.21
C ASP A 276 -32.12 11.31 14.49
N ASN A 277 -32.88 10.82 13.50
CA ASN A 277 -33.90 9.81 13.68
C ASN A 277 -33.75 8.59 12.74
N GLY A 278 -32.83 8.62 11.80
CA GLY A 278 -32.72 7.58 10.79
C GLY A 278 -33.81 7.60 9.73
N THR A 279 -34.55 8.72 9.59
CA THR A 279 -35.63 8.86 8.60
C THR A 279 -35.06 9.17 7.23
N TYR A 280 -35.08 8.20 6.35
CA TYR A 280 -34.53 8.27 5.00
C TYR A 280 -35.65 8.55 3.98
N THR A 281 -35.38 9.43 3.02
CA THR A 281 -36.28 9.70 1.88
C THR A 281 -36.09 8.62 0.82
N THR A 282 -37.10 7.79 0.61
CA THR A 282 -37.16 6.80 -0.47
C THR A 282 -37.77 7.40 -1.74
N GLY A 283 -37.55 6.74 -2.86
CA GLY A 283 -38.15 7.13 -4.14
C GLY A 283 -37.36 6.52 -5.32
N THR A 284 -38.05 6.34 -6.42
CA THR A 284 -37.53 5.76 -7.64
C THR A 284 -37.03 6.86 -8.57
N ALA A 285 -35.76 6.84 -8.93
CA ALA A 285 -35.18 7.71 -9.95
C ALA A 285 -35.66 7.30 -11.35
N GLN A 286 -35.71 8.27 -12.25
CA GLN A 286 -36.00 7.98 -13.68
C GLN A 286 -34.84 7.18 -14.29
N PRO A 287 -35.12 6.20 -15.20
CA PRO A 287 -34.07 5.48 -15.88
C PRO A 287 -33.14 6.40 -16.66
N LEU A 288 -31.84 6.13 -16.63
CA LEU A 288 -30.83 6.83 -17.45
C LEU A 288 -30.74 6.22 -18.87
N ASP A 289 -30.95 4.91 -18.99
CA ASP A 289 -31.03 4.23 -20.29
C ASP A 289 -32.33 4.70 -21.03
N THR A 290 -32.20 5.78 -21.77
CA THR A 290 -33.32 6.44 -22.45
C THR A 290 -33.65 5.80 -23.80
N ASN A 291 -32.72 5.08 -24.39
CA ASN A 291 -32.90 4.38 -25.66
C ASN A 291 -33.28 2.90 -25.50
N GLY A 292 -33.16 2.34 -24.29
CA GLY A 292 -33.55 0.98 -23.92
C GLY A 292 -32.61 -0.08 -24.47
N ASP A 293 -31.33 0.24 -24.73
CA ASP A 293 -30.35 -0.70 -25.27
C ASP A 293 -29.63 -1.53 -24.17
N GLY A 294 -29.89 -1.24 -22.90
CA GLY A 294 -29.30 -1.93 -21.76
C GLY A 294 -27.91 -1.42 -21.36
N SER A 295 -27.51 -0.28 -21.92
CA SER A 295 -26.26 0.41 -21.62
C SER A 295 -26.55 1.88 -21.26
N ILE A 296 -25.57 2.57 -20.67
CA ILE A 296 -25.69 3.99 -20.32
C ILE A 296 -24.52 4.71 -20.95
N SER A 297 -24.78 5.42 -22.06
CA SER A 297 -23.79 6.20 -22.76
C SER A 297 -23.41 7.47 -22.01
N HIS A 298 -22.24 8.05 -22.31
CA HIS A 298 -21.83 9.37 -21.79
C HIS A 298 -22.87 10.45 -22.04
N GLN A 299 -23.60 10.39 -23.15
CA GLN A 299 -24.62 11.37 -23.46
C GLN A 299 -25.82 11.26 -22.54
N GLU A 300 -26.26 10.04 -22.25
CA GLU A 300 -27.39 9.78 -21.35
C GLU A 300 -27.05 10.13 -19.90
N TYR A 301 -25.85 9.82 -19.46
CA TYR A 301 -25.39 10.04 -18.10
C TYR A 301 -24.87 11.47 -17.86
N GLY A 302 -24.06 11.99 -18.76
CA GLY A 302 -23.43 13.29 -18.60
C GLY A 302 -24.34 14.47 -18.90
N PHE A 303 -25.47 14.27 -19.61
CA PHE A 303 -26.38 15.34 -19.95
C PHE A 303 -27.16 15.90 -18.75
N PRO A 304 -27.82 15.08 -17.92
CA PRO A 304 -28.47 15.55 -16.69
C PRO A 304 -27.49 16.24 -15.74
N LEU A 305 -26.29 15.71 -15.58
CA LEU A 305 -25.27 16.28 -14.71
C LEU A 305 -24.84 17.68 -15.16
N ARG A 306 -24.66 17.89 -16.45
CA ARG A 306 -24.30 19.21 -16.99
C ARG A 306 -25.44 20.22 -16.87
N LEU A 307 -26.68 19.79 -17.04
CA LEU A 307 -27.85 20.64 -16.83
C LEU A 307 -28.03 21.00 -15.36
N ALA A 308 -27.75 20.06 -14.49
CA ALA A 308 -27.88 20.26 -13.06
C ALA A 308 -26.74 21.09 -12.45
N GLY A 309 -25.65 21.37 -13.18
CA GLY A 309 -24.49 22.05 -12.62
C GLY A 309 -23.83 21.31 -11.48
N ALA A 310 -24.17 20.04 -11.30
CA ALA A 310 -23.91 19.23 -10.11
C ALA A 310 -22.65 18.38 -10.24
N GLY A 311 -21.66 18.85 -10.98
CA GLY A 311 -20.36 18.19 -10.99
C GLY A 311 -19.71 18.27 -9.60
N PHE A 312 -19.10 17.22 -9.13
CA PHE A 312 -18.29 17.19 -7.92
C PHE A 312 -17.28 18.36 -7.84
N PHE A 313 -16.82 18.84 -9.01
CA PHE A 313 -15.88 19.94 -9.14
C PHE A 313 -16.54 21.32 -9.45
N TYR A 314 -17.85 21.35 -9.60
CA TYR A 314 -18.59 22.58 -9.86
C TYR A 314 -19.75 22.71 -8.86
N PRO A 315 -19.46 22.91 -7.57
CA PRO A 315 -20.52 23.09 -6.61
C PRO A 315 -21.31 24.33 -7.01
N ASP A 316 -22.58 24.14 -7.36
CA ASP A 316 -23.51 25.22 -7.42
C ASP A 316 -23.57 25.86 -6.02
N PRO A 317 -23.28 27.14 -5.84
CA PRO A 317 -23.36 27.81 -4.56
C PRO A 317 -24.79 27.82 -3.96
N THR A 318 -25.80 27.46 -4.73
CA THR A 318 -27.17 27.28 -4.28
C THR A 318 -27.44 25.85 -3.79
N GLY A 319 -26.47 24.93 -3.98
CA GLY A 319 -26.54 23.53 -3.57
C GLY A 319 -27.29 22.64 -4.57
N PHE A 320 -27.03 21.35 -4.46
CA PHE A 320 -27.59 20.30 -5.33
C PHE A 320 -29.12 20.33 -5.45
N THR A 321 -29.81 20.92 -4.46
CA THR A 321 -31.25 21.00 -4.39
C THR A 321 -31.89 21.96 -5.42
N ALA A 322 -31.09 22.86 -6.04
CA ALA A 322 -31.64 23.78 -7.02
C ALA A 322 -31.95 23.09 -8.37
N ASP A 323 -31.32 21.97 -8.64
CA ASP A 323 -31.32 21.30 -9.95
C ASP A 323 -32.16 20.01 -9.99
N GLN A 324 -32.85 19.70 -8.93
CA GLN A 324 -33.94 18.68 -8.93
C GLN A 324 -35.09 19.03 -9.90
N SER A 325 -34.91 20.08 -10.68
CA SER A 325 -35.86 20.50 -11.70
C SER A 325 -35.81 19.67 -12.98
N THR A 326 -34.69 18.95 -13.22
CA THR A 326 -34.59 18.07 -14.39
C THR A 326 -35.29 16.75 -14.11
N PRO A 327 -36.01 16.18 -15.12
CA PRO A 327 -36.76 14.94 -14.92
C PRO A 327 -35.89 13.79 -14.36
N GLU A 328 -34.64 13.71 -14.81
CA GLU A 328 -33.68 12.67 -14.45
C GLU A 328 -33.25 12.73 -12.96
N MET A 329 -33.35 13.92 -12.35
CA MET A 329 -33.03 14.13 -10.95
C MET A 329 -34.25 14.01 -10.04
N GLN A 330 -35.45 13.93 -10.63
CA GLN A 330 -36.70 13.78 -9.86
C GLN A 330 -36.91 12.33 -9.42
N LEU A 331 -37.43 12.18 -8.23
CA LEU A 331 -37.88 10.91 -7.70
C LEU A 331 -39.39 10.77 -7.87
N SER A 332 -39.84 9.62 -8.33
CA SER A 332 -41.25 9.19 -8.26
C SER A 332 -41.48 8.37 -7.00
N ASP A 333 -42.76 8.25 -6.60
CA ASP A 333 -43.19 7.47 -5.44
C ASP A 333 -42.45 7.82 -4.13
N VAL A 334 -42.21 9.10 -3.93
CA VAL A 334 -41.46 9.59 -2.76
C VAL A 334 -42.18 9.24 -1.46
N SER A 335 -41.46 8.64 -0.54
CA SER A 335 -41.90 8.22 0.78
C SER A 335 -40.77 8.29 1.79
N THR A 336 -40.97 7.77 2.98
CA THR A 336 -39.93 7.67 4.00
C THR A 336 -39.80 6.25 4.53
N ALA A 337 -38.59 5.86 4.90
CA ALA A 337 -38.29 4.61 5.57
C ALA A 337 -37.22 4.83 6.66
N THR A 338 -37.12 3.90 7.58
CA THR A 338 -36.00 3.90 8.55
C THR A 338 -34.78 3.25 7.91
N LEU A 339 -33.67 4.01 7.82
CA LEU A 339 -32.38 3.50 7.33
C LEU A 339 -31.59 2.90 8.50
N LYS A 340 -31.01 1.75 8.30
CA LYS A 340 -30.07 1.17 9.25
C LYS A 340 -28.68 1.74 9.01
N GLY A 341 -27.89 1.90 10.06
CA GLY A 341 -26.55 2.49 9.98
C GLY A 341 -25.56 1.73 9.09
N ASN A 342 -25.82 0.46 8.83
CA ASN A 342 -25.02 -0.39 7.95
C ASN A 342 -25.44 -0.35 6.47
N GLN A 343 -26.56 0.28 6.13
CA GLN A 343 -27.02 0.48 4.75
C GLN A 343 -26.38 1.74 4.18
N VAL A 344 -25.48 1.57 3.23
CA VAL A 344 -24.63 2.62 2.64
C VAL A 344 -24.55 2.46 1.13
N LEU A 345 -23.91 3.40 0.46
CA LEU A 345 -23.71 3.38 -0.99
C LEU A 345 -22.64 2.33 -1.39
N VAL A 346 -22.94 1.09 -1.13
CA VAL A 346 -22.17 -0.07 -1.63
C VAL A 346 -23.15 -1.07 -2.23
N ALA A 347 -22.97 -1.42 -3.47
CA ALA A 347 -23.75 -2.45 -4.13
C ALA A 347 -23.06 -3.81 -4.03
N SER A 348 -23.85 -4.89 -4.14
CA SER A 348 -23.34 -6.26 -4.05
C SER A 348 -22.40 -6.67 -5.20
N ASP A 349 -22.32 -5.87 -6.23
CA ASP A 349 -21.49 -6.05 -7.42
C ASP A 349 -20.47 -4.91 -7.62
N ASP A 350 -20.26 -4.06 -6.59
CA ASP A 350 -19.15 -3.12 -6.55
C ASP A 350 -17.82 -3.89 -6.55
N LEU A 351 -16.82 -3.32 -7.22
CA LEU A 351 -15.48 -3.91 -7.33
C LEU A 351 -14.43 -2.89 -6.91
N LEU A 352 -13.49 -3.35 -6.14
CA LEU A 352 -12.19 -2.71 -5.94
C LEU A 352 -11.14 -3.81 -5.92
N THR A 353 -10.59 -4.11 -7.10
CA THR A 353 -9.59 -5.15 -7.24
C THR A 353 -8.22 -4.55 -7.52
N ASN A 354 -7.20 -5.12 -6.92
CA ASN A 354 -5.82 -4.71 -7.13
C ASN A 354 -4.92 -5.93 -7.21
N ILE A 355 -4.00 -5.93 -8.19
CA ILE A 355 -2.90 -6.88 -8.25
C ILE A 355 -1.62 -6.07 -8.31
N VAL A 356 -0.74 -6.31 -7.33
CA VAL A 356 0.57 -5.65 -7.26
C VAL A 356 1.66 -6.69 -7.19
N GLU A 357 2.59 -6.60 -8.11
CA GLU A 357 3.78 -7.46 -8.15
C GLU A 357 5.03 -6.58 -7.96
N THR A 358 5.86 -6.93 -7.01
CA THR A 358 7.11 -6.23 -6.72
C THR A 358 8.26 -7.22 -6.82
N PHE A 359 9.34 -6.84 -7.48
CA PHE A 359 10.57 -7.61 -7.54
C PHE A 359 11.78 -6.70 -7.33
N TYR A 360 12.79 -7.18 -6.64
CA TYR A 360 14.06 -6.48 -6.46
C TYR A 360 15.26 -7.42 -6.56
N PHE A 361 16.39 -6.88 -7.00
CA PHE A 361 17.66 -7.59 -7.05
C PHE A 361 18.81 -6.61 -6.80
N ASP A 362 19.49 -6.75 -5.67
CA ASP A 362 20.62 -5.92 -5.29
C ASP A 362 21.93 -6.72 -5.41
N VAL A 363 22.94 -6.12 -6.01
CA VAL A 363 24.31 -6.58 -6.03
C VAL A 363 25.16 -5.63 -5.20
N ILE A 364 25.76 -6.12 -4.13
CA ILE A 364 26.55 -5.31 -3.18
C ILE A 364 27.96 -5.81 -3.18
N TYR A 365 28.91 -4.94 -3.54
CA TYR A 365 30.33 -5.25 -3.63
C TYR A 365 31.17 -4.27 -2.81
N TYR A 366 32.00 -4.81 -1.92
CA TYR A 366 32.94 -4.05 -1.11
C TYR A 366 34.35 -4.18 -1.72
N THR A 367 34.94 -3.04 -2.10
CA THR A 367 36.27 -3.00 -2.69
C THR A 367 37.34 -2.94 -1.60
N ASP A 368 38.57 -3.41 -1.92
CA ASP A 368 39.71 -3.28 -1.02
C ASP A 368 40.12 -1.82 -0.73
N SER A 369 39.67 -0.87 -1.55
CA SER A 369 39.88 0.56 -1.38
C SER A 369 38.84 1.28 -0.53
N GLY A 370 37.90 0.55 0.11
CA GLY A 370 36.90 1.10 1.01
C GLY A 370 35.69 1.70 0.31
N TRP A 371 35.44 1.33 -0.94
CA TRP A 371 34.17 1.68 -1.61
C TRP A 371 33.18 0.52 -1.47
N GLU A 372 31.93 0.88 -1.17
CA GLU A 372 30.77 0.06 -1.40
C GLU A 372 30.15 0.43 -2.75
N ILE A 373 29.94 -0.56 -3.58
CA ILE A 373 29.25 -0.44 -4.87
C ILE A 373 27.99 -1.27 -4.79
N LYS A 374 26.85 -0.62 -4.76
CA LYS A 374 25.54 -1.27 -4.76
C LYS A 374 24.82 -0.98 -6.07
N ASN A 375 24.48 -2.01 -6.82
CA ASN A 375 23.49 -1.91 -7.88
C ASN A 375 22.15 -2.37 -7.30
N GLN A 376 21.14 -1.56 -7.45
CA GLN A 376 19.79 -1.81 -6.95
C GLN A 376 18.81 -1.80 -8.12
N PHE A 377 18.30 -2.97 -8.47
CA PHE A 377 17.27 -3.15 -9.47
C PHE A 377 15.91 -3.32 -8.80
N PHE A 378 14.89 -2.65 -9.33
CA PHE A 378 13.51 -2.70 -8.84
C PHE A 378 12.54 -2.76 -10.00
N TYR A 379 11.50 -3.58 -9.83
CA TYR A 379 10.33 -3.68 -10.70
C TYR A 379 9.07 -3.67 -9.86
N GLU A 380 8.05 -2.94 -10.28
CA GLU A 380 6.71 -3.02 -9.72
C GLU A 380 5.67 -2.85 -10.83
N SER A 381 4.62 -3.69 -10.79
CA SER A 381 3.41 -3.52 -11.59
C SER A 381 2.21 -3.31 -10.68
N TYR A 382 1.23 -2.59 -11.19
CA TYR A 382 0.00 -2.25 -10.51
C TYR A 382 -1.17 -2.32 -11.48
N GLU A 383 -2.05 -3.29 -11.29
CA GLU A 383 -3.31 -3.43 -11.98
C GLU A 383 -4.44 -3.15 -11.00
N ASN A 384 -5.34 -2.22 -11.35
CA ASN A 384 -6.48 -1.82 -10.53
C ASN A 384 -7.74 -1.70 -11.38
N LEU A 385 -8.85 -2.14 -10.79
CA LEU A 385 -10.19 -1.82 -11.29
C LEU A 385 -11.05 -1.43 -10.08
N ASN A 386 -11.64 -0.24 -10.14
CA ASN A 386 -12.52 0.30 -9.12
C ASN A 386 -13.85 0.70 -9.74
N GLU A 387 -14.94 0.11 -9.32
CA GLU A 387 -16.30 0.39 -9.79
C GLU A 387 -17.24 0.47 -8.60
N ASN A 388 -17.89 1.62 -8.42
CA ASN A 388 -18.69 1.91 -7.25
C ASN A 388 -20.13 2.26 -7.56
N ALA A 389 -21.02 1.90 -6.65
CA ALA A 389 -22.45 2.21 -6.72
C ALA A 389 -22.74 3.72 -6.66
N TYR A 390 -21.82 4.54 -6.22
CA TYR A 390 -21.96 5.97 -6.21
C TYR A 390 -21.56 6.66 -7.54
N GLY A 391 -21.19 5.88 -8.56
CA GLY A 391 -20.95 6.38 -9.92
C GLY A 391 -19.50 6.72 -10.23
N PHE A 392 -18.55 6.34 -9.39
CA PHE A 392 -17.12 6.45 -9.67
C PHE A 392 -16.58 5.18 -10.29
N SER A 393 -15.79 5.31 -11.35
CA SER A 393 -15.06 4.23 -11.99
C SER A 393 -13.63 4.64 -12.26
N GLN A 394 -12.71 3.71 -12.02
CA GLN A 394 -11.29 3.97 -12.27
C GLN A 394 -10.58 2.66 -12.61
N PHE A 395 -9.59 2.74 -13.50
CA PHE A 395 -8.64 1.65 -13.67
C PHE A 395 -7.19 2.18 -13.78
N HIS A 396 -6.27 1.33 -13.38
CA HIS A 396 -4.84 1.49 -13.61
C HIS A 396 -4.27 0.22 -14.22
N ASP A 397 -3.35 0.38 -15.17
CA ASP A 397 -2.48 -0.67 -15.70
C ASP A 397 -1.11 -0.01 -15.89
N THR A 398 -0.24 -0.16 -14.90
CA THR A 398 0.99 0.63 -14.78
C THR A 398 2.12 -0.26 -14.29
N TRP A 399 3.32 -0.06 -14.85
CA TRP A 399 4.51 -0.71 -14.34
C TRP A 399 5.72 0.22 -14.36
N VAL A 400 6.71 -0.09 -13.52
CA VAL A 400 7.95 0.67 -13.39
C VAL A 400 9.14 -0.26 -13.29
N VAL A 401 10.23 0.13 -13.93
CA VAL A 401 11.57 -0.42 -13.71
C VAL A 401 12.49 0.70 -13.25
N GLU A 402 13.22 0.49 -12.17
CA GLU A 402 14.29 1.38 -11.73
C GLU A 402 15.58 0.60 -11.58
N ASP A 403 16.67 1.12 -12.13
CA ASP A 403 18.03 0.65 -11.92
C ASP A 403 18.89 1.79 -11.38
N LYS A 404 19.52 1.56 -10.25
CA LYS A 404 20.26 2.57 -9.51
C LYS A 404 21.60 1.99 -9.06
N ILE A 405 22.69 2.72 -9.31
CA ILE A 405 23.99 2.42 -8.75
C ILE A 405 24.24 3.38 -7.60
N ILE A 406 24.65 2.89 -6.45
CA ILE A 406 25.08 3.69 -5.31
C ILE A 406 26.55 3.38 -5.07
N LEU A 407 27.38 4.40 -5.22
CA LEU A 407 28.81 4.37 -4.91
C LEU A 407 29.00 5.09 -3.58
N ALA A 408 29.31 4.35 -2.52
CA ALA A 408 29.48 4.91 -1.19
C ALA A 408 30.93 4.72 -0.71
N THR A 409 31.47 5.73 -0.04
CA THR A 409 32.77 5.64 0.62
C THR A 409 32.83 6.53 1.84
N GLU A 410 33.74 6.20 2.74
CA GLU A 410 34.02 6.93 3.95
C GLU A 410 35.49 7.35 3.97
N TYR A 411 35.73 8.60 4.33
CA TYR A 411 37.07 9.14 4.53
C TYR A 411 37.18 9.76 5.91
N GLN A 412 38.08 9.24 6.73
CA GLN A 412 38.30 9.69 8.09
C GLN A 412 39.67 10.32 8.25
N THR A 413 39.73 11.45 8.94
CA THR A 413 40.95 12.11 9.40
C THR A 413 40.92 12.23 10.92
N ASP A 414 42.01 12.80 11.49
CA ASP A 414 42.08 13.08 12.93
C ASP A 414 41.06 14.13 13.40
N SER A 415 40.39 14.87 12.50
CA SER A 415 39.54 16.00 12.83
C SER A 415 38.15 15.94 12.23
N PHE A 416 37.90 15.08 11.24
CA PHE A 416 36.58 14.93 10.64
C PHE A 416 36.39 13.60 9.92
N LEU A 417 35.13 13.20 9.84
CA LEU A 417 34.60 12.09 9.05
C LEU A 417 33.81 12.64 7.87
N ALA A 418 34.07 12.17 6.66
CA ALA A 418 33.31 12.44 5.47
C ALA A 418 32.72 11.14 4.92
N GLN A 419 31.39 11.06 4.84
CA GLN A 419 30.68 10.01 4.12
C GLN A 419 30.16 10.59 2.82
N VAL A 420 30.40 9.93 1.71
CA VAL A 420 30.03 10.40 0.36
C VAL A 420 29.31 9.30 -0.39
N GLN A 421 28.20 9.64 -1.01
CA GLN A 421 27.47 8.77 -1.92
C GLN A 421 27.24 9.47 -3.26
N ILE A 422 27.41 8.71 -4.35
CA ILE A 422 27.12 9.14 -5.71
C ILE A 422 26.17 8.11 -6.30
N SER A 423 25.03 8.55 -6.83
CA SER A 423 24.01 7.63 -7.31
C SER A 423 23.45 8.05 -8.68
N PRO A 424 23.99 7.52 -9.78
CA PRO A 424 23.26 7.52 -11.05
C PRO A 424 22.07 6.56 -11.00
N SER A 425 20.98 6.97 -11.61
CA SER A 425 19.76 6.17 -11.68
C SER A 425 19.03 6.35 -13.01
N LEU A 426 18.33 5.29 -13.40
CA LEU A 426 17.41 5.25 -14.53
C LEU A 426 16.09 4.70 -14.00
N ARG A 427 14.97 5.41 -14.29
CA ARG A 427 13.63 4.92 -14.00
C ARG A 427 12.77 5.08 -15.25
N TYR A 428 12.14 3.99 -15.67
CA TYR A 428 11.19 3.97 -16.77
C TYR A 428 9.84 3.55 -16.23
N THR A 429 8.79 4.32 -16.57
CA THR A 429 7.41 4.05 -16.18
C THR A 429 6.55 4.04 -17.43
N ASP A 430 5.72 3.01 -17.55
CA ASP A 430 4.65 2.90 -18.55
C ASP A 430 3.31 2.87 -17.81
N PHE A 431 2.30 3.60 -18.31
CA PHE A 431 1.02 3.68 -17.61
C PHE A 431 -0.16 3.82 -18.56
N LYS A 432 -1.26 3.23 -18.13
CA LYS A 432 -2.61 3.51 -18.60
C LYS A 432 -3.48 3.78 -17.40
N HIS A 433 -4.31 4.80 -17.52
CA HIS A 433 -5.22 5.22 -16.48
C HIS A 433 -6.49 5.78 -17.10
N GLY A 434 -7.63 5.42 -16.54
CA GLY A 434 -8.91 6.01 -16.89
C GLY A 434 -9.76 6.20 -15.65
N ASP A 435 -10.57 7.25 -15.63
CA ASP A 435 -11.56 7.48 -14.59
C ASP A 435 -12.79 8.23 -15.07
N ASP A 436 -13.84 8.18 -14.25
CA ASP A 436 -15.11 8.87 -14.40
C ASP A 436 -15.45 9.64 -13.13
N PHE A 437 -14.92 10.85 -12.99
CA PHE A 437 -15.22 11.73 -11.86
C PHE A 437 -16.49 12.54 -12.02
N THR A 438 -16.99 12.72 -13.25
CA THR A 438 -18.05 13.67 -13.55
C THR A 438 -19.44 13.08 -13.41
N ASN A 439 -19.54 11.83 -13.01
CA ASN A 439 -20.77 11.04 -13.13
C ASN A 439 -21.28 10.47 -11.81
N GLU A 440 -21.05 11.17 -10.71
CA GLU A 440 -21.47 10.75 -9.40
C GLU A 440 -22.89 11.25 -9.10
N TYR A 441 -23.87 10.33 -9.15
CA TYR A 441 -25.26 10.62 -8.87
C TYR A 441 -25.71 10.06 -7.53
N PHE A 442 -25.11 10.54 -6.46
CA PHE A 442 -25.38 10.03 -5.12
C PHE A 442 -26.88 9.96 -4.78
N ASP A 443 -27.65 10.97 -5.12
CA ASP A 443 -29.03 11.08 -4.67
C ASP A 443 -30.03 10.25 -5.49
N ARG A 444 -29.63 9.71 -6.61
CA ARG A 444 -30.49 8.82 -7.41
C ARG A 444 -30.71 7.47 -6.77
N ARG A 445 -29.72 6.99 -6.02
CA ARG A 445 -29.76 5.67 -5.40
C ARG A 445 -30.71 5.64 -4.21
N ASP A 446 -31.54 4.61 -4.12
CA ASP A 446 -32.33 4.30 -2.94
C ASP A 446 -31.65 3.23 -2.10
N LEU A 447 -31.12 3.62 -0.93
CA LEU A 447 -30.36 2.71 -0.06
C LEU A 447 -31.22 1.61 0.58
N THR A 448 -32.55 1.71 0.48
CA THR A 448 -33.49 0.70 0.97
C THR A 448 -33.78 -0.39 -0.06
N GLN A 449 -33.30 -0.23 -1.30
CA GLN A 449 -33.53 -1.14 -2.42
C GLN A 449 -32.21 -1.71 -2.95
N PRO A 450 -32.24 -2.90 -3.55
CA PRO A 450 -31.10 -3.41 -4.29
C PRO A 450 -30.69 -2.45 -5.41
N SER A 451 -29.39 -2.33 -5.67
CA SER A 451 -28.91 -1.53 -6.79
C SER A 451 -29.22 -2.21 -8.13
N SER A 452 -29.63 -1.39 -9.11
CA SER A 452 -29.76 -1.83 -10.50
C SER A 452 -28.46 -1.65 -11.23
N ALA A 453 -28.07 -2.59 -12.07
CA ALA A 453 -26.93 -2.45 -12.97
C ALA A 453 -27.08 -1.27 -13.94
N LEU A 454 -28.31 -0.94 -14.33
CA LEU A 454 -28.62 0.21 -15.21
C LEU A 454 -28.46 1.57 -14.51
N ASP A 455 -28.32 1.60 -13.19
CA ASP A 455 -27.97 2.83 -12.46
C ASP A 455 -26.45 3.11 -12.52
N ARG A 456 -25.69 2.29 -13.22
CA ARG A 456 -24.24 2.34 -13.27
C ARG A 456 -23.74 2.68 -14.65
N ARG A 457 -23.15 3.84 -14.78
CA ARG A 457 -22.37 4.26 -15.94
C ARG A 457 -21.22 3.29 -16.24
N LEU A 458 -20.69 2.67 -15.19
CA LEU A 458 -19.55 1.78 -15.20
C LEU A 458 -19.64 0.62 -16.18
N LEU A 459 -20.85 0.11 -16.45
CA LEU A 459 -21.01 -0.97 -17.44
C LEU A 459 -20.58 -0.55 -18.84
N ALA A 460 -20.81 0.70 -19.21
CA ALA A 460 -20.37 1.22 -20.52
C ALA A 460 -18.85 1.43 -20.52
N THR A 461 -18.29 2.03 -19.47
CA THR A 461 -16.83 2.25 -19.38
C THR A 461 -16.05 0.95 -19.43
N ARG A 462 -16.49 -0.06 -18.70
CA ARG A 462 -15.83 -1.38 -18.69
C ARG A 462 -15.84 -2.06 -20.05
N ILE A 463 -16.93 -1.90 -20.83
CA ILE A 463 -17.08 -2.59 -22.12
C ILE A 463 -16.31 -1.87 -23.23
N ASP A 464 -16.36 -0.54 -23.23
CA ASP A 464 -15.93 0.28 -24.37
C ASP A 464 -14.71 1.15 -24.06
N ASP A 465 -14.11 1.04 -22.87
CA ASP A 465 -13.07 1.95 -22.37
C ASP A 465 -13.50 3.42 -22.45
N ASP A 466 -14.80 3.68 -22.29
CA ASP A 466 -15.43 4.99 -22.49
C ASP A 466 -15.36 5.84 -21.22
N TYR A 467 -14.14 6.09 -20.75
CA TYR A 467 -13.88 6.95 -19.59
C TYR A 467 -13.94 8.43 -19.95
N THR A 468 -14.37 9.27 -19.01
CA THR A 468 -14.34 10.74 -19.17
C THR A 468 -12.93 11.29 -19.18
N GLU A 469 -12.02 10.65 -18.46
CA GLU A 469 -10.60 10.93 -18.47
C GLU A 469 -9.83 9.63 -18.80
N TYR A 470 -8.99 9.67 -19.82
CA TYR A 470 -8.18 8.53 -20.23
C TYR A 470 -6.78 8.98 -20.61
N TYR A 471 -5.79 8.41 -19.95
CA TYR A 471 -4.40 8.75 -20.14
C TYR A 471 -3.58 7.48 -20.40
N THR A 472 -2.69 7.57 -21.38
CA THR A 472 -1.69 6.55 -21.64
C THR A 472 -0.38 7.21 -21.99
N GLY A 473 0.72 6.66 -21.53
CA GLY A 473 2.03 7.20 -21.84
C GLY A 473 3.15 6.45 -21.14
N ASP A 474 4.34 6.87 -21.47
CA ASP A 474 5.56 6.42 -20.84
C ASP A 474 6.50 7.59 -20.56
N TYR A 475 7.37 7.44 -19.59
CA TYR A 475 8.44 8.41 -19.35
C TYR A 475 9.70 7.75 -18.79
N LEU A 476 10.82 8.38 -19.12
CA LEU A 476 12.15 8.00 -18.65
C LEU A 476 12.70 9.12 -17.76
N ASP A 477 13.03 8.79 -16.52
CA ASP A 477 13.74 9.66 -15.58
C ASP A 477 15.21 9.19 -15.49
N LEU A 478 16.12 10.08 -15.87
CA LEU A 478 17.56 9.87 -15.72
C LEU A 478 18.08 10.87 -14.71
N GLY A 479 18.81 10.38 -13.70
CA GLY A 479 19.32 11.27 -12.68
C GLY A 479 20.69 10.87 -12.16
N VAL A 480 21.39 11.86 -11.62
CA VAL A 480 22.61 11.64 -10.83
C VAL A 480 22.46 12.41 -9.52
N ALA A 481 22.60 11.72 -8.41
CA ALA A 481 22.59 12.34 -7.09
C ALA A 481 23.95 12.26 -6.44
N VAL A 482 24.28 13.28 -5.64
CA VAL A 482 25.44 13.29 -4.74
C VAL A 482 24.93 13.65 -3.36
N LEU A 483 25.32 12.87 -2.37
CA LEU A 483 25.02 13.12 -0.96
C LEU A 483 26.33 13.06 -0.17
N THR A 484 26.55 14.03 0.70
CA THR A 484 27.74 14.11 1.53
C THR A 484 27.34 14.45 2.96
N ASP A 485 27.90 13.73 3.91
CA ASP A 485 27.78 14.01 5.35
C ASP A 485 29.19 14.25 5.90
N LEU A 486 29.40 15.44 6.45
CA LEU A 486 30.68 15.87 7.03
C LEU A 486 30.49 16.09 8.53
N THR A 487 31.15 15.30 9.35
CA THR A 487 31.07 15.36 10.81
C THR A 487 32.45 15.68 11.41
N TRP A 488 32.59 16.79 12.11
CA TRP A 488 33.82 17.20 12.80
C TRP A 488 33.82 16.80 14.26
N ASP A 489 35.00 16.56 14.84
CA ASP A 489 35.20 16.26 16.27
C ASP A 489 34.66 17.36 17.19
N THR A 490 34.50 18.58 16.66
CA THR A 490 33.89 19.71 17.37
C THR A 490 32.38 19.58 17.57
N GLY A 491 31.76 18.55 16.99
CA GLY A 491 30.31 18.33 17.00
C GLY A 491 29.57 19.05 15.85
N LEU A 492 30.29 19.75 14.96
CA LEU A 492 29.68 20.31 13.75
C LEU A 492 29.40 19.17 12.76
N ASN A 493 28.15 19.10 12.28
CA ASN A 493 27.76 18.22 11.19
C ASN A 493 27.14 19.03 10.05
N ILE A 494 27.57 18.75 8.80
CA ILE A 494 27.04 19.38 7.60
C ILE A 494 26.63 18.30 6.62
N VAL A 495 25.37 18.29 6.24
CA VAL A 495 24.84 17.39 5.20
C VAL A 495 24.48 18.19 3.96
N LEU A 496 25.03 17.79 2.83
CA LEU A 496 24.78 18.39 1.52
C LEU A 496 24.30 17.34 0.55
N GLY A 497 23.25 17.64 -0.19
CA GLY A 497 22.74 16.74 -1.19
C GLY A 497 22.21 17.49 -2.40
N VAL A 498 22.47 16.95 -3.58
CA VAL A 498 21.99 17.48 -4.86
C VAL A 498 21.64 16.33 -5.80
N ARG A 499 20.60 16.51 -6.58
CA ARG A 499 20.21 15.62 -7.70
C ARG A 499 20.00 16.46 -8.94
N TYR A 500 20.53 15.96 -10.05
CA TYR A 500 20.29 16.46 -11.40
C TYR A 500 19.57 15.40 -12.21
#